data_d11ea5906192101141402841729e6eef
#
_entry.id   d11ea5906192101141402841729e6eef
#
_cell.length_a   1.000
_cell.length_b   1.000
_cell.length_c   1.000
_cell.angle_alpha   90.00
_cell.angle_beta   90.00
_cell.angle_gamma   90.00
#
_symmetry.space_group_name_H-M   'P 1'
#
loop_
_entity.id
_entity.type
_entity.pdbx_description
1 polymer ?
#
loop_
_entity_poly.entity_id
_entity_poly.type
_entity_poly.pdbx_seq_one_letter_code
_entity_poly.pdbx_strand_id
1 'polypeptide(L)'
;MSHRATTNGRTPGSRQNVAGLEELLGCLRATRPELVRSWFQYLRFTFLAGGQVEVSARSAAQVSYLEAYCLPAFTEAAQAVTGRLVSVAFKAPEVDEAASDVIGPGSLAALDPAFTLDRFVTGPCNQLAHSAAAAVAERPGEAYNPFYVYGVAGLGKTHLLQGVVYAAASRYGDGQCLYVSCRTFVSDAIRAMEDGRGGELRERYGTVALLALDDVHLLAGRERSEEEFFHILNLLLSSQRQVVMAADRVPSEVPGLQERLVSRLSAGLVVALDAPCLETRMAIVRDKASLLAIDLPEEVVRLVAERYESDVRQLAEALVQIDALSEFESGPITVELAKRALEPGRPALTGKMG
;
A
#
# COMPACT_ATOMS: atom_id res chain seq x y z
N MET A 1 55.97 -13.59 -4.32
CA MET A 1 55.37 -13.58 -5.68
C MET A 1 54.06 -14.27 -5.66
N SER A 2 53.06 -13.67 -6.14
CA SER A 2 51.70 -14.01 -6.51
C SER A 2 50.62 -13.31 -5.70
N HIS A 3 50.21 -12.18 -6.24
CA HIS A 3 48.98 -11.47 -5.94
C HIS A 3 47.75 -12.35 -6.28
N ARG A 4 46.81 -12.49 -5.34
CA ARG A 4 45.44 -12.87 -5.64
C ARG A 4 44.57 -11.66 -5.39
N ALA A 5 44.03 -11.14 -6.47
CA ALA A 5 43.00 -10.12 -6.48
C ALA A 5 41.69 -10.70 -5.96
N THR A 6 41.14 -10.06 -4.96
CA THR A 6 39.76 -10.25 -4.49
C THR A 6 38.84 -9.45 -5.40
N THR A 7 38.08 -10.13 -6.22
CA THR A 7 36.99 -9.59 -7.03
C THR A 7 35.79 -9.33 -6.13
N ASN A 8 35.50 -8.04 -5.97
CA ASN A 8 34.22 -7.55 -5.39
C ASN A 8 33.04 -7.98 -6.28
N GLY A 9 32.24 -8.92 -5.78
CA GLY A 9 30.95 -9.27 -6.37
C GLY A 9 29.90 -8.17 -6.09
N ARG A 10 29.74 -7.23 -7.00
CA ARG A 10 28.59 -6.33 -7.04
C ARG A 10 27.45 -7.07 -7.72
N THR A 11 26.34 -7.27 -7.01
CA THR A 11 25.09 -7.80 -7.54
C THR A 11 24.44 -6.81 -8.51
N PRO A 12 24.10 -7.20 -9.77
CA PRO A 12 23.61 -6.27 -10.80
C PRO A 12 22.09 -6.26 -10.91
N GLY A 13 21.33 -6.23 -9.81
CA GLY A 13 19.86 -6.37 -9.90
C GLY A 13 19.06 -5.06 -9.96
N SER A 14 19.44 -4.02 -9.25
CA SER A 14 18.52 -2.88 -8.99
C SER A 14 18.59 -1.75 -10.01
N ARG A 15 19.72 -1.52 -10.69
CA ARG A 15 19.83 -0.47 -11.73
C ARG A 15 19.27 -0.89 -13.09
N GLN A 16 19.22 -2.17 -13.41
CA GLN A 16 18.65 -2.66 -14.68
C GLN A 16 17.10 -2.59 -14.71
N ASN A 17 16.42 -2.69 -13.55
CA ASN A 17 14.96 -2.64 -13.49
C ASN A 17 14.38 -1.25 -13.75
N VAL A 18 15.03 -0.18 -13.30
CA VAL A 18 14.54 1.20 -13.49
C VAL A 18 14.78 1.68 -14.91
N ALA A 19 15.96 1.42 -15.47
CA ALA A 19 16.28 1.79 -16.86
C ALA A 19 15.36 1.10 -17.86
N GLY A 20 15.03 -0.18 -17.67
CA GLY A 20 14.16 -0.95 -18.55
C GLY A 20 12.70 -0.45 -18.54
N LEU A 21 12.19 0.03 -17.41
CA LEU A 21 10.84 0.60 -17.33
C LEU A 21 10.76 1.94 -18.08
N GLU A 22 11.72 2.83 -17.87
CA GLU A 22 11.75 4.13 -18.55
C GLU A 22 11.84 3.98 -20.08
N GLU A 23 12.66 3.05 -20.57
CA GLU A 23 12.78 2.74 -22.00
C GLU A 23 11.47 2.16 -22.56
N LEU A 24 10.83 1.25 -21.83
CA LEU A 24 9.56 0.65 -22.22
C LEU A 24 8.43 1.69 -22.24
N LEU A 25 8.31 2.51 -21.20
CA LEU A 25 7.34 3.60 -21.17
C LEU A 25 7.63 4.68 -22.23
N GLY A 26 8.89 4.93 -22.52
CA GLY A 26 9.32 5.80 -23.63
C GLY A 26 8.85 5.26 -24.97
N CYS A 27 9.03 3.97 -25.23
CA CYS A 27 8.55 3.30 -26.42
C CYS A 27 7.02 3.35 -26.53
N LEU A 28 6.30 3.07 -25.44
CA LEU A 28 4.84 3.18 -25.37
C LEU A 28 4.33 4.60 -25.65
N ARG A 29 4.97 5.63 -25.06
CA ARG A 29 4.62 7.03 -25.32
C ARG A 29 4.82 7.43 -26.78
N ALA A 30 5.81 6.85 -27.45
CA ALA A 30 6.10 7.13 -28.85
C ALA A 30 5.17 6.39 -29.81
N THR A 31 4.73 5.16 -29.48
CA THR A 31 3.94 4.29 -30.37
C THR A 31 2.45 4.34 -30.09
N ARG A 32 2.07 4.44 -28.82
CA ARG A 32 0.67 4.40 -28.35
C ARG A 32 0.45 5.38 -27.19
N PRO A 33 0.59 6.70 -27.42
CA PRO A 33 0.46 7.72 -26.36
C PRO A 33 -0.93 7.69 -25.69
N GLU A 34 -1.95 7.27 -26.41
CA GLU A 34 -3.34 7.14 -25.93
C GLU A 34 -3.51 6.09 -24.82
N LEU A 35 -2.63 5.12 -24.71
CA LEU A 35 -2.69 4.07 -23.69
C LEU A 35 -1.93 4.45 -22.41
N VAL A 36 -1.04 5.45 -22.48
CA VAL A 36 -0.17 5.82 -21.36
C VAL A 36 -0.91 6.66 -20.35
N ARG A 37 -0.93 6.18 -19.09
CA ARG A 37 -1.57 6.85 -17.95
C ARG A 37 -0.55 7.46 -17.02
N SER A 38 -0.96 8.48 -16.29
CA SER A 38 -0.10 9.15 -15.29
C SER A 38 0.44 8.17 -14.25
N TRP A 39 -0.35 7.16 -13.86
CA TRP A 39 0.05 6.15 -12.89
C TRP A 39 1.00 5.08 -13.44
N PHE A 40 1.29 5.02 -14.76
CA PHE A 40 2.27 4.09 -15.34
C PHE A 40 3.69 4.31 -14.80
N GLN A 41 4.00 5.53 -14.36
CA GLN A 41 5.27 5.83 -13.68
C GLN A 41 5.47 5.01 -12.39
N TYR A 42 4.42 4.43 -11.85
CA TYR A 42 4.46 3.63 -10.63
C TYR A 42 4.45 2.12 -10.87
N LEU A 43 4.39 1.68 -12.12
CA LEU A 43 4.54 0.27 -12.45
C LEU A 43 5.93 -0.22 -12.07
N ARG A 44 6.03 -1.48 -11.70
CA ARG A 44 7.31 -2.16 -11.50
C ARG A 44 7.49 -3.18 -12.61
N PHE A 45 8.72 -3.35 -13.02
CA PHE A 45 9.10 -4.18 -14.16
C PHE A 45 10.16 -5.18 -13.72
N THR A 46 9.94 -6.47 -14.00
CA THR A 46 10.88 -7.52 -13.66
C THR A 46 11.04 -8.48 -14.82
N PHE A 47 12.27 -8.73 -15.22
CA PHE A 47 12.61 -9.77 -16.19
C PHE A 47 12.68 -11.11 -15.48
N LEU A 48 11.89 -12.09 -15.94
CA LEU A 48 11.94 -13.46 -15.45
C LEU A 48 12.75 -14.35 -16.41
N ALA A 49 13.29 -15.46 -15.89
CA ALA A 49 13.96 -16.46 -16.70
C ALA A 49 12.96 -17.06 -17.71
N GLY A 50 13.39 -17.24 -18.96
CA GLY A 50 12.55 -17.82 -20.03
C GLY A 50 11.91 -16.80 -20.97
N GLY A 51 12.29 -15.52 -20.91
CA GLY A 51 11.77 -14.49 -21.83
C GLY A 51 10.38 -13.96 -21.45
N GLN A 52 10.01 -14.07 -20.19
CA GLN A 52 8.80 -13.47 -19.64
C GLN A 52 9.14 -12.16 -18.94
N VAL A 53 8.33 -11.15 -19.19
CA VAL A 53 8.37 -9.85 -18.54
C VAL A 53 7.16 -9.73 -17.62
N GLU A 54 7.40 -9.49 -16.36
CA GLU A 54 6.36 -9.24 -15.39
C GLU A 54 6.27 -7.74 -15.10
N VAL A 55 5.06 -7.19 -15.20
CA VAL A 55 4.74 -5.80 -14.90
C VAL A 55 3.77 -5.80 -13.72
N SER A 56 4.23 -5.32 -12.58
CA SER A 56 3.41 -5.25 -11.37
C SER A 56 2.74 -3.88 -11.27
N ALA A 57 1.42 -3.89 -11.09
CA ALA A 57 0.61 -2.71 -10.82
C ALA A 57 0.22 -2.64 -9.34
N ARG A 58 -0.27 -1.50 -8.86
CA ARG A 58 -0.58 -1.27 -7.43
C ARG A 58 -1.95 -1.78 -6.99
N SER A 59 -2.85 -2.12 -7.93
CA SER A 59 -4.19 -2.61 -7.61
C SER A 59 -4.67 -3.62 -8.66
N ALA A 60 -5.63 -4.49 -8.25
CA ALA A 60 -6.28 -5.43 -9.16
C ALA A 60 -7.00 -4.71 -10.31
N ALA A 61 -7.60 -3.53 -10.06
CA ALA A 61 -8.24 -2.73 -11.08
C ALA A 61 -7.26 -2.24 -12.15
N GLN A 62 -6.04 -1.82 -11.73
CA GLN A 62 -4.98 -1.46 -12.67
C GLN A 62 -4.51 -2.67 -13.50
N VAL A 63 -4.41 -3.85 -12.91
CA VAL A 63 -4.08 -5.08 -13.64
C VAL A 63 -5.14 -5.40 -14.68
N SER A 64 -6.43 -5.35 -14.30
CA SER A 64 -7.54 -5.57 -15.24
C SER A 64 -7.51 -4.59 -16.41
N TYR A 65 -7.18 -3.31 -16.15
CA TYR A 65 -6.99 -2.31 -17.20
C TYR A 65 -5.81 -2.69 -18.13
N LEU A 66 -4.65 -3.02 -17.57
CA LEU A 66 -3.45 -3.38 -18.33
C LEU A 66 -3.67 -4.64 -19.20
N GLU A 67 -4.35 -5.65 -18.65
CA GLU A 67 -4.68 -6.88 -19.38
C GLU A 67 -5.67 -6.62 -20.52
N ALA A 68 -6.71 -5.81 -20.25
CA ALA A 68 -7.77 -5.55 -21.20
C ALA A 68 -7.32 -4.66 -22.38
N TYR A 69 -6.47 -3.66 -22.10
CA TYR A 69 -6.19 -2.59 -23.08
C TYR A 69 -4.73 -2.48 -23.49
N CYS A 70 -3.80 -2.87 -22.61
CA CYS A 70 -2.39 -2.56 -22.81
C CYS A 70 -1.52 -3.77 -23.16
N LEU A 71 -2.01 -5.00 -23.01
CA LEU A 71 -1.19 -6.21 -23.20
C LEU A 71 -0.47 -6.29 -24.55
N PRO A 72 -1.13 -6.03 -25.71
CA PRO A 72 -0.44 -6.05 -27.00
C PRO A 72 0.65 -4.97 -27.10
N ALA A 73 0.33 -3.74 -26.68
CA ALA A 73 1.25 -2.61 -26.75
C ALA A 73 2.47 -2.77 -25.83
N PHE A 74 2.26 -3.29 -24.61
CA PHE A 74 3.36 -3.63 -23.70
C PHE A 74 4.22 -4.76 -24.24
N THR A 75 3.63 -5.76 -24.90
CA THR A 75 4.37 -6.87 -25.51
C THR A 75 5.23 -6.37 -26.69
N GLU A 76 4.68 -5.54 -27.57
CA GLU A 76 5.41 -4.90 -28.67
C GLU A 76 6.55 -4.02 -28.16
N ALA A 77 6.28 -3.18 -27.17
CA ALA A 77 7.29 -2.30 -26.56
C ALA A 77 8.40 -3.12 -25.88
N ALA A 78 8.04 -4.16 -25.13
CA ALA A 78 9.01 -5.02 -24.46
C ALA A 78 9.89 -5.78 -25.47
N GLN A 79 9.33 -6.24 -26.59
CA GLN A 79 10.09 -6.86 -27.68
C GLN A 79 11.02 -5.86 -28.36
N ALA A 80 10.56 -4.64 -28.60
CA ALA A 80 11.38 -3.57 -29.19
C ALA A 80 12.57 -3.20 -28.32
N VAL A 81 12.35 -3.06 -27.02
CA VAL A 81 13.40 -2.70 -26.02
C VAL A 81 14.39 -3.83 -25.81
N THR A 82 13.92 -5.08 -25.79
CA THR A 82 14.79 -6.23 -25.47
C THR A 82 15.45 -6.85 -26.70
N GLY A 83 14.92 -6.59 -27.89
CA GLY A 83 15.34 -7.24 -29.13
C GLY A 83 15.05 -8.74 -29.18
N ARG A 84 14.18 -9.26 -28.31
CA ARG A 84 13.84 -10.67 -28.16
C ARG A 84 12.34 -10.88 -28.15
N LEU A 85 11.91 -12.08 -28.52
CA LEU A 85 10.53 -12.49 -28.31
C LEU A 85 10.30 -12.66 -26.79
N VAL A 86 9.47 -11.80 -26.22
CA VAL A 86 9.09 -11.84 -24.81
C VAL A 86 7.57 -11.84 -24.70
N SER A 87 7.07 -12.48 -23.66
CA SER A 87 5.67 -12.37 -23.21
C SER A 87 5.57 -11.43 -22.02
N VAL A 88 4.52 -10.62 -21.97
CA VAL A 88 4.24 -9.74 -20.83
C VAL A 88 3.12 -10.34 -20.01
N ALA A 89 3.30 -10.37 -18.69
CA ALA A 89 2.26 -10.71 -17.73
C ALA A 89 2.08 -9.56 -16.76
N PHE A 90 0.84 -9.20 -16.46
CA PHE A 90 0.53 -8.21 -15.44
C PHE A 90 0.16 -8.91 -14.15
N LYS A 91 0.66 -8.38 -13.04
CA LYS A 91 0.31 -8.86 -11.71
C LYS A 91 -0.21 -7.71 -10.84
N ALA A 92 -1.29 -7.98 -10.13
CA ALA A 92 -1.61 -7.20 -8.93
C ALA A 92 -0.49 -7.40 -7.92
N PRO A 93 -0.28 -6.48 -6.99
CA PRO A 93 0.60 -6.78 -5.89
C PRO A 93 0.01 -8.02 -5.21
N GLU A 94 0.58 -9.18 -5.52
CA GLU A 94 0.55 -10.26 -4.56
C GLU A 94 1.17 -9.62 -3.33
N VAL A 95 0.55 -9.80 -2.19
CA VAL A 95 1.23 -9.59 -0.92
C VAL A 95 2.33 -10.65 -0.93
N ASP A 96 3.43 -10.31 -1.58
CA ASP A 96 4.51 -11.25 -1.86
C ASP A 96 5.23 -11.47 -0.53
N GLU A 97 4.94 -12.58 0.11
CA GLU A 97 5.66 -13.05 1.30
C GLU A 97 7.17 -13.17 1.03
N ALA A 98 7.60 -13.20 -0.24
CA ALA A 98 8.99 -13.38 -0.65
C ALA A 98 9.73 -12.08 -1.01
N ALA A 99 9.04 -10.95 -1.27
CA ALA A 99 9.71 -9.68 -1.59
C ALA A 99 10.29 -8.96 -0.37
N SER A 100 10.10 -9.51 0.85
CA SER A 100 10.69 -8.99 2.09
C SER A 100 12.22 -9.08 2.15
N ASP A 101 12.85 -9.89 1.29
CA ASP A 101 14.29 -10.16 1.40
C ASP A 101 15.20 -9.13 0.70
N VAL A 102 14.65 -8.20 -0.12
CA VAL A 102 15.47 -7.25 -0.91
C VAL A 102 15.32 -5.79 -0.45
N ILE A 103 14.22 -5.43 0.18
CA ILE A 103 14.05 -4.13 0.83
C ILE A 103 14.06 -4.41 2.33
N GLY A 104 15.14 -4.04 3.01
CA GLY A 104 15.21 -4.18 4.46
C GLY A 104 13.93 -3.59 5.08
N PRO A 105 13.26 -4.27 6.03
CA PRO A 105 12.07 -3.75 6.67
C PRO A 105 12.42 -2.41 7.32
N GLY A 106 11.61 -1.39 7.01
CA GLY A 106 11.80 -0.02 7.48
C GLY A 106 12.24 0.98 6.41
N SER A 107 12.42 0.56 5.16
CA SER A 107 12.64 1.52 4.09
C SER A 107 11.34 2.24 3.72
N LEU A 108 11.34 3.58 3.75
CA LEU A 108 10.24 4.41 3.24
C LEU A 108 9.90 4.09 1.77
N ALA A 109 10.85 3.57 1.02
CA ALA A 109 10.65 3.15 -0.37
C ALA A 109 9.62 2.02 -0.53
N ALA A 110 9.32 1.27 0.54
CA ALA A 110 8.30 0.23 0.54
C ALA A 110 6.88 0.75 0.78
N LEU A 111 6.74 2.00 1.26
CA LEU A 111 5.45 2.62 1.57
C LEU A 111 4.82 3.24 0.31
N ASP A 112 3.49 3.41 0.33
CA ASP A 112 2.80 4.14 -0.73
C ASP A 112 3.06 5.65 -0.58
N PRO A 113 3.74 6.32 -1.53
CA PRO A 113 4.05 7.75 -1.44
C PRO A 113 2.79 8.65 -1.44
N ALA A 114 1.63 8.10 -1.80
CA ALA A 114 0.35 8.80 -1.68
C ALA A 114 -0.23 8.77 -0.25
N PHE A 115 0.29 7.90 0.63
CA PHE A 115 -0.23 7.73 1.99
C PHE A 115 0.49 8.63 2.99
N THR A 116 0.33 9.94 2.82
CA THR A 116 0.83 10.96 3.76
C THR A 116 -0.30 11.55 4.59
N LEU A 117 0.01 12.12 5.78
CA LEU A 117 -1.00 12.76 6.62
C LEU A 117 -1.67 13.95 5.91
N ASP A 118 -0.93 14.71 5.13
CA ASP A 118 -1.45 15.87 4.38
C ASP A 118 -2.47 15.48 3.31
N ARG A 119 -2.38 14.24 2.80
CA ARG A 119 -3.33 13.68 1.81
C ARG A 119 -4.47 12.89 2.43
N PHE A 120 -4.46 12.76 3.74
CA PHE A 120 -5.54 12.09 4.44
C PHE A 120 -6.74 13.03 4.53
N VAL A 121 -7.79 12.77 3.74
CA VAL A 121 -9.00 13.60 3.71
C VAL A 121 -9.71 13.50 5.06
N THR A 122 -9.80 14.63 5.75
CA THR A 122 -10.41 14.72 7.08
C THR A 122 -11.88 15.09 7.03
N GLY A 123 -12.65 14.53 7.94
CA GLY A 123 -14.04 14.83 8.18
C GLY A 123 -14.44 14.50 9.63
N PRO A 124 -15.68 14.72 10.04
CA PRO A 124 -16.12 14.45 11.42
C PRO A 124 -15.83 13.00 11.88
N CYS A 125 -15.87 12.04 10.97
CA CYS A 125 -15.67 10.61 11.20
C CYS A 125 -14.23 10.20 11.55
N ASN A 126 -13.23 11.03 11.22
CA ASN A 126 -11.82 10.66 11.33
C ASN A 126 -10.91 11.79 11.86
N GLN A 127 -11.48 12.96 12.16
CA GLN A 127 -10.72 14.14 12.58
C GLN A 127 -9.91 13.88 13.85
N LEU A 128 -10.50 13.19 14.84
CA LEU A 128 -9.80 12.85 16.07
C LEU A 128 -8.60 11.93 15.81
N ALA A 129 -8.80 10.89 15.00
CA ALA A 129 -7.73 9.94 14.65
C ALA A 129 -6.61 10.62 13.87
N HIS A 130 -6.95 11.51 12.93
CA HIS A 130 -5.96 12.28 12.16
C HIS A 130 -5.17 13.26 13.05
N SER A 131 -5.86 14.01 13.93
CA SER A 131 -5.20 14.95 14.86
C SER A 131 -4.28 14.23 15.85
N ALA A 132 -4.70 13.07 16.36
CA ALA A 132 -3.86 12.22 17.21
C ALA A 132 -2.65 11.67 16.44
N ALA A 133 -2.84 11.21 15.21
CA ALA A 133 -1.77 10.74 14.35
C ALA A 133 -0.71 11.83 14.08
N ALA A 134 -1.14 13.05 13.80
CA ALA A 134 -0.26 14.20 13.62
C ALA A 134 0.54 14.50 14.89
N ALA A 135 -0.11 14.51 16.07
CA ALA A 135 0.56 14.72 17.35
C ALA A 135 1.58 13.61 17.67
N VAL A 136 1.26 12.36 17.37
CA VAL A 136 2.15 11.19 17.51
C VAL A 136 3.36 11.31 16.59
N ALA A 137 3.16 11.72 15.34
CA ALA A 137 4.25 11.91 14.39
C ALA A 137 5.18 13.06 14.78
N GLU A 138 4.62 14.11 15.39
CA GLU A 138 5.39 15.28 15.85
C GLU A 138 6.21 14.97 17.10
N ARG A 139 5.64 14.22 18.06
CA ARG A 139 6.25 13.90 19.35
C ARG A 139 6.13 12.42 19.71
N PRO A 140 6.87 11.54 18.97
CA PRO A 140 6.84 10.11 19.23
C PRO A 140 7.28 9.77 20.66
N GLY A 141 6.54 8.86 21.30
CA GLY A 141 6.80 8.43 22.68
C GLY A 141 6.22 9.32 23.75
N GLU A 142 5.89 10.59 23.45
CA GLU A 142 5.35 11.57 24.39
C GLU A 142 3.83 11.71 24.28
N ALA A 143 3.30 11.76 23.04
CA ALA A 143 1.87 11.85 22.80
C ALA A 143 1.30 10.44 22.57
N TYR A 144 0.22 10.10 23.28
CA TYR A 144 -0.59 8.90 23.01
C TYR A 144 0.20 7.62 22.68
N ASN A 145 0.83 7.03 23.69
CA ASN A 145 1.65 5.82 23.47
C ASN A 145 1.19 4.65 24.35
N PRO A 146 0.73 3.52 23.78
CA PRO A 146 0.53 3.28 22.38
C PRO A 146 -0.63 4.05 21.76
N PHE A 147 -0.63 4.25 20.43
CA PHE A 147 -1.74 4.79 19.67
C PHE A 147 -2.39 3.67 18.85
N TYR A 148 -3.67 3.42 19.13
CA TYR A 148 -4.42 2.33 18.51
C TYR A 148 -5.60 2.86 17.72
N VAL A 149 -5.64 2.59 16.43
CA VAL A 149 -6.72 2.99 15.51
C VAL A 149 -7.52 1.78 15.10
N TYR A 150 -8.84 1.84 15.20
CA TYR A 150 -9.69 0.73 14.78
C TYR A 150 -10.84 1.20 13.90
N GLY A 151 -11.38 0.25 13.11
CA GLY A 151 -12.51 0.48 12.23
C GLY A 151 -12.58 -0.59 11.16
N VAL A 152 -13.72 -0.71 10.49
CA VAL A 152 -13.92 -1.70 9.42
C VAL A 152 -12.89 -1.55 8.30
N ALA A 153 -12.77 -2.57 7.45
CA ALA A 153 -11.86 -2.51 6.32
C ALA A 153 -12.21 -1.34 5.38
N GLY A 154 -11.19 -0.77 4.73
CA GLY A 154 -11.40 0.27 3.71
C GLY A 154 -11.56 1.71 4.22
N LEU A 155 -11.45 2.00 5.54
CA LEU A 155 -11.60 3.33 6.10
C LEU A 155 -10.32 4.19 6.11
N GLY A 156 -9.18 3.66 5.62
CA GLY A 156 -7.93 4.43 5.56
C GLY A 156 -6.98 4.21 6.74
N LYS A 157 -7.17 3.15 7.56
CA LYS A 157 -6.25 2.82 8.67
C LYS A 157 -4.79 2.72 8.21
N THR A 158 -4.53 1.93 7.18
CA THR A 158 -3.20 1.78 6.57
C THR A 158 -2.64 3.11 6.10
N HIS A 159 -3.45 3.96 5.45
CA HIS A 159 -3.05 5.30 5.04
C HIS A 159 -2.60 6.13 6.24
N LEU A 160 -3.39 6.13 7.31
CA LEU A 160 -3.06 6.88 8.52
C LEU A 160 -1.75 6.39 9.16
N LEU A 161 -1.55 5.07 9.29
CA LEU A 161 -0.33 4.49 9.83
C LEU A 161 0.91 4.85 9.00
N GLN A 162 0.83 4.66 7.68
CA GLN A 162 1.94 5.02 6.79
C GLN A 162 2.21 6.52 6.81
N GLY A 163 1.17 7.35 6.89
CA GLY A 163 1.30 8.80 7.02
C GLY A 163 2.04 9.22 8.29
N VAL A 164 1.78 8.54 9.42
CA VAL A 164 2.55 8.76 10.67
C VAL A 164 4.02 8.38 10.47
N VAL A 165 4.30 7.23 9.84
CA VAL A 165 5.68 6.78 9.58
C VAL A 165 6.41 7.76 8.69
N TYR A 166 5.80 8.23 7.59
CA TYR A 166 6.39 9.25 6.71
C TYR A 166 6.73 10.55 7.46
N ALA A 167 5.77 11.06 8.22
CA ALA A 167 5.95 12.30 8.96
C ALA A 167 7.04 12.18 10.05
N ALA A 168 7.07 11.07 10.78
CA ALA A 168 8.09 10.82 11.80
C ALA A 168 9.47 10.57 11.18
N ALA A 169 9.57 9.84 10.07
CA ALA A 169 10.84 9.51 9.44
C ALA A 169 11.58 10.74 8.90
N SER A 170 10.86 11.78 8.49
CA SER A 170 11.48 13.06 8.10
C SER A 170 12.29 13.69 9.24
N ARG A 171 11.99 13.36 10.49
CA ARG A 171 12.61 13.90 11.70
C ARG A 171 13.62 12.96 12.34
N TYR A 172 13.30 11.66 12.39
CA TYR A 172 14.12 10.65 13.09
C TYR A 172 15.04 9.88 12.16
N GLY A 173 14.90 10.06 10.88
CA GLY A 173 15.67 9.38 9.82
C GLY A 173 15.01 8.11 9.31
N ASP A 174 15.34 7.80 8.06
CA ASP A 174 14.94 6.54 7.43
C ASP A 174 15.57 5.35 8.18
N GLY A 175 14.81 4.31 8.45
CA GLY A 175 15.24 3.14 9.23
C GLY A 175 14.98 3.26 10.75
N GLN A 176 14.63 4.44 11.29
CA GLN A 176 14.20 4.59 12.68
C GLN A 176 12.68 4.53 12.84
N CYS A 177 11.92 4.62 11.76
CA CYS A 177 10.46 4.53 11.74
C CYS A 177 10.06 3.35 10.86
N LEU A 178 9.46 2.33 11.47
CA LEU A 178 9.15 1.06 10.83
C LEU A 178 7.64 0.89 10.68
N TYR A 179 7.19 0.65 9.44
CA TYR A 179 5.85 0.13 9.16
C TYR A 179 5.94 -1.37 8.83
N VAL A 180 5.09 -2.16 9.44
CA VAL A 180 5.01 -3.61 9.17
C VAL A 180 3.56 -4.08 9.25
N SER A 181 3.16 -4.97 8.34
CA SER A 181 1.89 -5.69 8.48
C SER A 181 2.02 -6.77 9.56
N CYS A 182 0.94 -7.04 10.27
CA CYS A 182 0.95 -8.13 11.25
C CYS A 182 1.28 -9.49 10.60
N ARG A 183 0.92 -9.70 9.35
CA ARG A 183 1.31 -10.91 8.58
C ARG A 183 2.81 -11.05 8.47
N THR A 184 3.49 -10.00 8.05
CA THR A 184 4.96 -9.95 7.93
C THR A 184 5.60 -10.18 9.30
N PHE A 185 5.13 -9.49 10.33
CA PHE A 185 5.63 -9.67 11.69
C PHE A 185 5.51 -11.12 12.17
N VAL A 186 4.36 -11.76 11.96
CA VAL A 186 4.13 -13.16 12.34
C VAL A 186 5.06 -14.10 11.57
N SER A 187 5.26 -13.88 10.28
CA SER A 187 6.21 -14.68 9.48
C SER A 187 7.64 -14.54 10.00
N ASP A 188 8.07 -13.31 10.29
CA ASP A 188 9.39 -13.04 10.85
C ASP A 188 9.57 -13.68 12.24
N ALA A 189 8.53 -13.61 13.09
CA ALA A 189 8.54 -14.20 14.42
C ALA A 189 8.65 -15.72 14.36
N ILE A 190 7.90 -16.38 13.46
CA ILE A 190 7.97 -17.85 13.29
C ILE A 190 9.38 -18.25 12.82
N ARG A 191 9.92 -17.60 11.78
CA ARG A 191 11.28 -17.89 11.27
C ARG A 191 12.35 -17.67 12.35
N ALA A 192 12.27 -16.56 13.07
CA ALA A 192 13.23 -16.25 14.13
C ALA A 192 13.20 -17.27 15.28
N MET A 193 12.02 -17.81 15.60
CA MET A 193 11.89 -18.86 16.62
C MET A 193 12.41 -20.21 16.13
N GLU A 194 12.12 -20.59 14.89
CA GLU A 194 12.63 -21.84 14.28
C GLU A 194 14.15 -21.84 14.19
N ASP A 195 14.75 -20.70 13.88
CA ASP A 195 16.21 -20.54 13.78
C ASP A 195 16.91 -20.24 15.13
N GLY A 196 16.17 -20.11 16.24
CA GLY A 196 16.72 -19.73 17.53
C GLY A 196 17.20 -18.26 17.62
N ARG A 197 16.74 -17.39 16.70
CA ARG A 197 17.16 -15.98 16.53
C ARG A 197 16.17 -14.98 17.12
N GLY A 198 15.38 -15.35 18.12
CA GLY A 198 14.40 -14.45 18.76
C GLY A 198 15.01 -13.17 19.31
N GLY A 199 16.29 -13.18 19.71
CA GLY A 199 17.02 -11.96 20.11
C GLY A 199 17.17 -10.94 18.98
N GLU A 200 17.48 -11.38 17.79
CA GLU A 200 17.60 -10.51 16.59
C GLU A 200 16.26 -9.89 16.20
N LEU A 201 15.16 -10.67 16.33
CA LEU A 201 13.81 -10.15 16.10
C LEU A 201 13.49 -9.00 17.06
N ARG A 202 13.75 -9.19 18.35
CA ARG A 202 13.52 -8.17 19.37
C ARG A 202 14.40 -6.95 19.18
N GLU A 203 15.64 -7.11 18.79
CA GLU A 203 16.54 -6.02 18.46
C GLU A 203 16.02 -5.23 17.27
N ARG A 204 15.63 -5.91 16.17
CA ARG A 204 15.13 -5.30 14.95
C ARG A 204 13.88 -4.45 15.18
N TYR A 205 12.89 -4.97 15.89
CA TYR A 205 11.62 -4.28 16.13
C TYR A 205 11.62 -3.40 17.38
N GLY A 206 12.44 -3.72 18.36
CA GLY A 206 12.45 -3.06 19.66
C GLY A 206 13.42 -1.88 19.78
N THR A 207 14.26 -1.61 18.76
CA THR A 207 15.23 -0.51 18.79
C THR A 207 14.83 0.70 17.96
N VAL A 208 13.75 0.62 17.18
CA VAL A 208 13.24 1.73 16.35
C VAL A 208 12.63 2.86 17.19
N ALA A 209 12.65 4.08 16.70
CA ALA A 209 11.99 5.21 17.36
C ALA A 209 10.47 5.13 17.28
N LEU A 210 9.96 4.58 16.16
CA LEU A 210 8.53 4.39 15.93
C LEU A 210 8.27 3.05 15.23
N LEU A 211 7.38 2.23 15.82
CA LEU A 211 6.85 1.01 15.21
C LEU A 211 5.37 1.18 14.88
N ALA A 212 5.01 1.06 13.61
CA ALA A 212 3.63 0.99 13.13
C ALA A 212 3.30 -0.45 12.72
N LEU A 213 2.34 -1.09 13.41
CA LEU A 213 1.88 -2.45 13.13
C LEU A 213 0.43 -2.40 12.61
N ASP A 214 0.25 -2.81 11.37
CA ASP A 214 -1.08 -2.87 10.74
C ASP A 214 -1.73 -4.24 10.91
N ASP A 215 -3.07 -4.24 11.00
CA ASP A 215 -3.90 -5.44 11.18
C ASP A 215 -3.54 -6.29 12.42
N VAL A 216 -3.26 -5.64 13.56
CA VAL A 216 -2.79 -6.29 14.79
C VAL A 216 -3.73 -7.40 15.29
N HIS A 217 -5.01 -7.38 14.92
CA HIS A 217 -5.99 -8.44 15.23
C HIS A 217 -5.57 -9.81 14.66
N LEU A 218 -4.72 -9.86 13.66
CA LEU A 218 -4.18 -11.11 13.09
C LEU A 218 -3.17 -11.82 14.00
N LEU A 219 -2.76 -11.21 15.12
CA LEU A 219 -1.98 -11.91 16.15
C LEU A 219 -2.81 -12.96 16.89
N ALA A 220 -4.13 -12.72 17.02
CA ALA A 220 -5.02 -13.55 17.82
C ALA A 220 -4.93 -15.05 17.48
N GLY A 221 -4.81 -15.89 18.52
CA GLY A 221 -4.64 -17.34 18.38
C GLY A 221 -3.25 -17.82 17.94
N ARG A 222 -2.28 -16.91 17.84
CA ARG A 222 -0.87 -17.22 17.47
C ARG A 222 0.04 -17.02 18.69
N GLU A 223 -0.13 -17.86 19.72
CA GLU A 223 0.46 -17.69 21.05
C GLU A 223 1.93 -17.26 21.04
N ARG A 224 2.77 -17.91 20.24
CA ARG A 224 4.21 -17.59 20.17
C ARG A 224 4.48 -16.21 19.58
N SER A 225 3.75 -15.83 18.53
CA SER A 225 3.91 -14.51 17.92
C SER A 225 3.32 -13.41 18.81
N GLU A 226 2.23 -13.69 19.53
CA GLU A 226 1.68 -12.80 20.56
C GLU A 226 2.68 -12.54 21.69
N GLU A 227 3.38 -13.61 22.15
CA GLU A 227 4.37 -13.49 23.20
C GLU A 227 5.57 -12.64 22.77
N GLU A 228 6.11 -12.87 21.58
CA GLU A 228 7.20 -12.06 21.04
C GLU A 228 6.78 -10.59 20.83
N PHE A 229 5.57 -10.37 20.30
CA PHE A 229 5.05 -8.99 20.18
C PHE A 229 4.87 -8.32 21.53
N PHE A 230 4.35 -9.03 22.53
CA PHE A 230 4.21 -8.50 23.88
C PHE A 230 5.56 -8.09 24.49
N HIS A 231 6.63 -8.84 24.28
CA HIS A 231 7.98 -8.48 24.70
C HIS A 231 8.50 -7.23 24.00
N ILE A 232 8.33 -7.15 22.67
CA ILE A 232 8.73 -6.00 21.85
C ILE A 232 7.94 -4.76 22.25
N LEU A 233 6.63 -4.87 22.41
CA LEU A 233 5.75 -3.77 22.85
C LEU A 233 6.20 -3.21 24.22
N ASN A 234 6.46 -4.07 25.19
CA ASN A 234 6.95 -3.64 26.51
C ASN A 234 8.32 -2.96 26.42
N LEU A 235 9.24 -3.47 25.58
CA LEU A 235 10.54 -2.85 25.37
C LEU A 235 10.41 -1.45 24.78
N LEU A 236 9.58 -1.28 23.74
CA LEU A 236 9.32 0.02 23.11
C LEU A 236 8.70 1.01 24.11
N LEU A 237 7.64 0.61 24.80
CA LEU A 237 6.95 1.48 25.75
C LEU A 237 7.84 1.88 26.94
N SER A 238 8.63 0.94 27.51
CA SER A 238 9.56 1.23 28.60
C SER A 238 10.71 2.17 28.21
N SER A 239 11.07 2.15 26.92
CA SER A 239 12.09 3.02 26.34
C SER A 239 11.51 4.32 25.76
N GLN A 240 10.25 4.64 26.04
CA GLN A 240 9.53 5.82 25.51
C GLN A 240 9.55 5.91 23.98
N ARG A 241 9.57 4.76 23.30
CA ARG A 241 9.49 4.69 21.85
C ARG A 241 8.05 4.54 21.41
N GLN A 242 7.69 5.14 20.29
CA GLN A 242 6.31 5.17 19.84
C GLN A 242 5.85 3.84 19.25
N VAL A 243 4.65 3.43 19.62
CA VAL A 243 3.94 2.34 18.97
C VAL A 243 2.61 2.85 18.42
N VAL A 244 2.35 2.57 17.13
CA VAL A 244 1.09 2.89 16.45
C VAL A 244 0.52 1.59 15.87
N MET A 245 -0.77 1.35 16.08
CA MET A 245 -1.39 0.10 15.67
C MET A 245 -2.73 0.32 15.01
N ALA A 246 -3.06 -0.57 14.05
CA ALA A 246 -4.38 -0.60 13.45
C ALA A 246 -5.02 -1.99 13.53
N ALA A 247 -6.34 -2.03 13.68
CA ALA A 247 -7.13 -3.25 13.66
C ALA A 247 -8.55 -3.00 13.11
N ASP A 248 -9.32 -4.08 12.99
CA ASP A 248 -10.72 -4.01 12.57
C ASP A 248 -11.67 -3.65 13.71
N ARG A 249 -11.24 -3.81 14.99
CA ARG A 249 -12.03 -3.58 16.20
C ARG A 249 -11.17 -3.19 17.39
N VAL A 250 -11.80 -2.81 18.51
CA VAL A 250 -11.11 -2.50 19.76
C VAL A 250 -10.38 -3.73 20.33
N PRO A 251 -9.28 -3.56 21.07
CA PRO A 251 -8.49 -4.69 21.58
C PRO A 251 -9.29 -5.72 22.39
N SER A 252 -10.25 -5.26 23.20
CA SER A 252 -11.10 -6.12 24.03
C SER A 252 -12.09 -6.99 23.26
N GLU A 253 -12.37 -6.65 21.99
CA GLU A 253 -13.29 -7.38 21.11
C GLU A 253 -12.57 -8.30 20.13
N VAL A 254 -11.23 -8.35 20.14
CA VAL A 254 -10.47 -9.27 19.28
C VAL A 254 -10.54 -10.68 19.87
N PRO A 255 -11.26 -11.62 19.23
CA PRO A 255 -11.42 -12.95 19.79
C PRO A 255 -10.10 -13.71 19.81
N GLY A 256 -9.74 -14.32 20.96
CA GLY A 256 -8.53 -15.13 21.08
C GLY A 256 -7.25 -14.34 21.35
N LEU A 257 -7.32 -13.01 21.51
CA LEU A 257 -6.18 -12.21 21.93
C LEU A 257 -5.98 -12.32 23.47
N GLN A 258 -4.74 -12.52 23.91
CA GLN A 258 -4.44 -12.69 25.34
C GLN A 258 -4.72 -11.42 26.15
N GLU A 259 -5.34 -11.54 27.33
CA GLU A 259 -5.72 -10.41 28.20
C GLU A 259 -4.56 -9.45 28.50
N ARG A 260 -3.34 -10.00 28.72
CA ARG A 260 -2.15 -9.18 28.99
C ARG A 260 -1.80 -8.27 27.81
N LEU A 261 -2.02 -8.74 26.57
CA LEU A 261 -1.79 -7.95 25.37
C LEU A 261 -2.91 -6.93 25.20
N VAL A 262 -4.19 -7.32 25.39
CA VAL A 262 -5.34 -6.41 25.39
C VAL A 262 -5.11 -5.23 26.33
N SER A 263 -4.66 -5.51 27.56
CA SER A 263 -4.35 -4.46 28.55
C SER A 263 -3.29 -3.47 28.06
N ARG A 264 -2.23 -3.96 27.42
CA ARG A 264 -1.15 -3.11 26.90
C ARG A 264 -1.58 -2.30 25.67
N LEU A 265 -2.34 -2.92 24.75
CA LEU A 265 -2.86 -2.23 23.57
C LEU A 265 -3.82 -1.10 23.94
N SER A 266 -4.55 -1.27 25.03
CA SER A 266 -5.53 -0.30 25.54
C SER A 266 -4.93 0.76 26.50
N ALA A 267 -3.64 0.68 26.84
CA ALA A 267 -3.03 1.56 27.83
C ALA A 267 -2.87 3.02 27.37
N GLY A 268 -2.89 3.26 26.06
CA GLY A 268 -2.77 4.59 25.46
C GLY A 268 -4.09 5.10 24.89
N LEU A 269 -4.02 5.71 23.71
CA LEU A 269 -5.20 6.24 23.03
C LEU A 269 -5.76 5.21 22.06
N VAL A 270 -7.03 4.84 22.22
CA VAL A 270 -7.79 3.97 21.32
C VAL A 270 -8.84 4.81 20.59
N VAL A 271 -8.77 4.90 19.27
CA VAL A 271 -9.62 5.80 18.46
C VAL A 271 -10.29 5.04 17.33
N ALA A 272 -11.57 5.31 17.10
CA ALA A 272 -12.32 4.81 15.96
C ALA A 272 -12.01 5.59 14.69
N LEU A 273 -12.02 4.89 13.57
CA LEU A 273 -12.27 5.44 12.23
C LEU A 273 -13.65 4.99 11.81
N ASP A 274 -14.58 5.95 11.73
CA ASP A 274 -15.95 5.68 11.33
C ASP A 274 -16.13 5.86 9.82
N ALA A 275 -17.22 5.34 9.28
CA ALA A 275 -17.57 5.50 7.88
C ALA A 275 -17.73 6.99 7.53
N PRO A 276 -17.13 7.47 6.43
CA PRO A 276 -17.18 8.86 6.06
C PRO A 276 -18.59 9.29 5.62
N CYS A 277 -19.02 10.50 6.03
CA CYS A 277 -20.24 11.11 5.53
C CYS A 277 -20.12 11.40 4.02
N LEU A 278 -21.23 11.71 3.36
CA LEU A 278 -21.27 11.95 1.92
C LEU A 278 -20.26 13.04 1.49
N GLU A 279 -20.21 14.15 2.23
CA GLU A 279 -19.31 15.26 1.94
C GLU A 279 -17.84 14.83 2.02
N THR A 280 -17.48 14.03 3.01
CA THR A 280 -16.12 13.48 3.15
C THR A 280 -15.82 12.50 2.03
N ARG A 281 -16.78 11.65 1.62
CA ARG A 281 -16.61 10.74 0.47
C ARG A 281 -16.42 11.50 -0.83
N MET A 282 -17.20 12.56 -1.06
CA MET A 282 -17.05 13.43 -2.24
C MET A 282 -15.64 14.08 -2.26
N ALA A 283 -15.16 14.54 -1.11
CA ALA A 283 -13.81 15.08 -1.01
C ALA A 283 -12.74 14.03 -1.32
N ILE A 284 -12.91 12.78 -0.84
CA ILE A 284 -12.02 11.66 -1.16
C ILE A 284 -12.04 11.35 -2.66
N VAL A 285 -13.21 11.33 -3.29
CA VAL A 285 -13.34 11.09 -4.73
C VAL A 285 -12.59 12.16 -5.53
N ARG A 286 -12.74 13.45 -5.16
CA ARG A 286 -12.02 14.56 -5.83
C ARG A 286 -10.50 14.45 -5.65
N ASP A 287 -10.01 14.14 -4.44
CA ASP A 287 -8.58 13.92 -4.19
C ASP A 287 -8.04 12.78 -5.04
N LYS A 288 -8.74 11.63 -5.07
CA LYS A 288 -8.34 10.47 -5.87
C LYS A 288 -8.39 10.76 -7.38
N ALA A 289 -9.41 11.45 -7.87
CA ALA A 289 -9.51 11.86 -9.26
C ALA A 289 -8.34 12.79 -9.65
N SER A 290 -8.00 13.75 -8.79
CA SER A 290 -6.84 14.62 -9.00
C SER A 290 -5.53 13.85 -9.07
N LEU A 291 -5.33 12.83 -8.21
CA LEU A 291 -4.15 11.97 -8.24
C LEU A 291 -4.03 11.15 -9.53
N LEU A 292 -5.17 10.75 -10.09
CA LEU A 292 -5.25 10.00 -11.33
C LEU A 292 -5.28 10.92 -12.57
N ALA A 293 -5.28 12.25 -12.37
CA ALA A 293 -5.45 13.26 -13.42
C ALA A 293 -6.75 13.08 -14.23
N ILE A 294 -7.82 12.62 -13.56
CA ILE A 294 -9.15 12.44 -14.15
C ILE A 294 -9.96 13.71 -13.91
N ASP A 295 -10.49 14.31 -14.98
CA ASP A 295 -11.44 15.43 -14.87
C ASP A 295 -12.86 14.88 -14.70
N LEU A 296 -13.41 15.04 -13.48
CA LEU A 296 -14.71 14.52 -13.11
C LEU A 296 -15.74 15.65 -12.96
N PRO A 297 -16.88 15.59 -13.68
CA PRO A 297 -18.04 16.42 -13.37
C PRO A 297 -18.53 16.17 -11.93
N GLU A 298 -19.00 17.24 -11.26
CA GLU A 298 -19.44 17.19 -9.87
C GLU A 298 -20.60 16.19 -9.64
N GLU A 299 -21.45 16.01 -10.65
CA GLU A 299 -22.54 15.03 -10.64
C GLU A 299 -22.01 13.58 -10.61
N VAL A 300 -20.88 13.31 -11.26
CA VAL A 300 -20.22 12.01 -11.24
C VAL A 300 -19.51 11.79 -9.90
N VAL A 301 -18.87 12.83 -9.35
CA VAL A 301 -18.30 12.78 -7.99
C VAL A 301 -19.37 12.36 -6.98
N ARG A 302 -20.53 13.01 -7.03
CA ARG A 302 -21.66 12.70 -6.17
C ARG A 302 -22.18 11.28 -6.37
N LEU A 303 -22.38 10.87 -7.63
CA LEU A 303 -22.84 9.52 -7.98
C LEU A 303 -21.93 8.43 -7.38
N VAL A 304 -20.60 8.58 -7.51
CA VAL A 304 -19.63 7.62 -6.96
C VAL A 304 -19.69 7.63 -5.44
N ALA A 305 -19.72 8.80 -4.81
CA ALA A 305 -19.77 8.95 -3.36
C ALA A 305 -21.07 8.40 -2.74
N GLU A 306 -22.21 8.51 -3.40
CA GLU A 306 -23.49 7.96 -2.95
C GLU A 306 -23.54 6.43 -3.10
N ARG A 307 -22.87 5.88 -4.12
CA ARG A 307 -22.90 4.44 -4.40
C ARG A 307 -22.08 3.61 -3.42
N TYR A 308 -20.95 4.11 -2.95
CA TYR A 308 -20.01 3.38 -2.09
C TYR A 308 -19.90 4.07 -0.73
N GLU A 309 -20.69 3.58 0.23
CA GLU A 309 -20.85 4.25 1.54
C GLU A 309 -19.79 3.88 2.57
N SER A 310 -19.26 2.64 2.52
CA SER A 310 -18.50 2.06 3.63
C SER A 310 -17.06 1.69 3.31
N ASP A 311 -16.65 1.66 2.04
CA ASP A 311 -15.28 1.26 1.65
C ASP A 311 -14.66 2.30 0.70
N VAL A 312 -13.70 3.06 1.22
CA VAL A 312 -12.97 4.09 0.46
C VAL A 312 -12.15 3.50 -0.69
N ARG A 313 -11.78 2.22 -0.65
CA ARG A 313 -11.07 1.55 -1.75
C ARG A 313 -11.96 1.43 -2.97
N GLN A 314 -13.26 1.13 -2.77
CA GLN A 314 -14.23 1.05 -3.85
C GLN A 314 -14.42 2.39 -4.58
N LEU A 315 -14.24 3.53 -3.89
CA LEU A 315 -14.25 4.85 -4.54
C LEU A 315 -13.11 4.97 -5.56
N ALA A 316 -11.91 4.54 -5.21
CA ALA A 316 -10.77 4.58 -6.12
C ALA A 316 -10.91 3.58 -7.28
N GLU A 317 -11.42 2.38 -7.02
CA GLU A 317 -11.70 1.36 -8.04
C GLU A 317 -12.76 1.85 -9.03
N ALA A 318 -13.81 2.51 -8.55
CA ALA A 318 -14.84 3.11 -9.39
C ALA A 318 -14.28 4.17 -10.35
N LEU A 319 -13.35 5.01 -9.89
CA LEU A 319 -12.70 6.01 -10.73
C LEU A 319 -11.90 5.37 -11.87
N VAL A 320 -11.16 4.31 -11.60
CA VAL A 320 -10.41 3.57 -12.62
C VAL A 320 -11.35 2.95 -13.65
N GLN A 321 -12.50 2.40 -13.24
CA GLN A 321 -13.48 1.83 -14.16
C GLN A 321 -14.14 2.90 -15.05
N ILE A 322 -14.49 4.06 -14.47
CA ILE A 322 -15.09 5.18 -15.22
C ILE A 322 -14.09 5.73 -16.24
N ASP A 323 -12.86 5.95 -15.83
CA ASP A 323 -11.80 6.46 -16.69
C ASP A 323 -11.54 5.50 -17.85
N ALA A 324 -11.39 4.21 -17.58
CA ALA A 324 -11.18 3.19 -18.60
C ALA A 324 -12.31 3.15 -19.65
N LEU A 325 -13.57 3.28 -19.23
CA LEU A 325 -14.71 3.31 -20.16
C LEU A 325 -14.75 4.61 -20.98
N SER A 326 -14.46 5.75 -20.35
CA SER A 326 -14.40 7.06 -21.02
C SER A 326 -13.37 7.07 -22.16
N GLU A 327 -12.22 6.48 -21.90
CA GLU A 327 -11.17 6.38 -22.89
C GLU A 327 -11.50 5.38 -24.00
N PHE A 328 -12.10 4.24 -23.66
CA PHE A 328 -12.56 3.26 -24.66
C PHE A 328 -13.58 3.89 -25.63
N GLU A 329 -14.51 4.70 -25.14
CA GLU A 329 -15.50 5.38 -25.95
C GLU A 329 -14.97 6.70 -26.57
N SER A 330 -13.74 7.10 -26.24
CA SER A 330 -13.11 8.36 -26.69
C SER A 330 -14.01 9.59 -26.46
N GLY A 331 -14.72 9.60 -25.34
CA GLY A 331 -15.71 10.60 -25.01
C GLY A 331 -15.52 11.21 -23.61
N PRO A 332 -16.18 12.32 -23.29
CA PRO A 332 -16.12 12.93 -21.97
C PRO A 332 -16.80 12.02 -20.93
N ILE A 333 -16.33 12.12 -19.68
CA ILE A 333 -17.00 11.47 -18.55
C ILE A 333 -18.34 12.15 -18.29
N THR A 334 -19.43 11.39 -18.43
CA THR A 334 -20.80 11.81 -18.12
C THR A 334 -21.41 10.90 -17.05
N VAL A 335 -22.53 11.32 -16.47
CA VAL A 335 -23.29 10.52 -15.51
C VAL A 335 -23.74 9.19 -16.12
N GLU A 336 -24.17 9.21 -17.40
CA GLU A 336 -24.61 8.01 -18.12
C GLU A 336 -23.46 7.03 -18.32
N LEU A 337 -22.28 7.55 -18.72
CA LEU A 337 -21.07 6.74 -18.85
C LEU A 337 -20.67 6.14 -17.50
N ALA A 338 -20.64 6.94 -16.43
CA ALA A 338 -20.31 6.49 -15.09
C ALA A 338 -21.26 5.40 -14.58
N LYS A 339 -22.58 5.54 -14.80
CA LYS A 339 -23.54 4.50 -14.45
C LYS A 339 -23.27 3.20 -15.17
N ARG A 340 -22.98 3.24 -16.49
CA ARG A 340 -22.64 2.06 -17.29
C ARG A 340 -21.32 1.42 -16.85
N ALA A 341 -20.33 2.22 -16.51
CA ALA A 341 -19.04 1.73 -16.03
C ALA A 341 -19.16 0.94 -14.72
N LEU A 342 -20.10 1.36 -13.87
CA LEU A 342 -20.29 0.81 -12.53
C LEU A 342 -21.41 -0.27 -12.45
N GLU A 343 -22.02 -0.69 -13.57
CA GLU A 343 -23.02 -1.76 -13.60
C GLU A 343 -22.40 -3.11 -13.19
N PRO A 344 -22.98 -3.83 -12.22
CA PRO A 344 -22.49 -5.14 -11.81
C PRO A 344 -22.64 -6.17 -12.94
N GLY A 345 -21.59 -6.94 -13.22
CA GLY A 345 -21.67 -8.09 -14.14
C GLY A 345 -21.28 -7.79 -15.59
N ARG A 346 -20.76 -6.61 -15.91
CA ARG A 346 -20.12 -6.41 -17.20
C ARG A 346 -18.72 -7.06 -17.16
N PRO A 347 -18.45 -8.11 -17.96
CA PRO A 347 -17.07 -8.57 -18.12
C PRO A 347 -16.27 -7.39 -18.67
N ALA A 348 -15.04 -7.21 -18.19
CA ALA A 348 -14.11 -6.25 -18.74
C ALA A 348 -14.24 -6.31 -20.27
N LEU A 349 -14.54 -5.17 -20.90
CA LEU A 349 -14.92 -5.06 -22.31
C LEU A 349 -13.99 -5.89 -23.21
N THR A 350 -14.40 -7.11 -23.52
CA THR A 350 -13.77 -7.91 -24.57
C THR A 350 -14.26 -7.34 -25.90
N GLY A 351 -13.42 -6.51 -26.49
CA GLY A 351 -13.68 -5.94 -27.81
C GLY A 351 -13.91 -7.06 -28.81
N LYS A 352 -15.13 -7.20 -29.31
CA LYS A 352 -15.34 -7.79 -30.63
C LYS A 352 -14.78 -6.80 -31.65
N MET A 353 -13.63 -7.13 -32.20
CA MET A 353 -13.26 -6.60 -33.52
C MET A 353 -14.26 -7.13 -34.54
N GLY A 354 -15.04 -6.26 -35.14
CA GLY A 354 -15.73 -6.49 -36.38
C GLY A 354 -14.91 -5.85 -37.49
#